data_69848886b3f3b4586701d28a5a36ae8f
#
_entry.id   69848886b3f3b4586701d28a5a36ae8f
#
_cell.length_a   1.000
_cell.length_b   1.000
_cell.length_c   1.000
_cell.angle_alpha   90.00
_cell.angle_beta   90.00
_cell.angle_gamma   90.00
#
_symmetry.space_group_name_H-M   'P 1'
#
loop_
_entity.id
_entity.type
_entity.pdbx_description
1 polymer ?
#
loop_
_entity_poly.entity_id
_entity_poly.type
_entity_poly.pdbx_seq_one_letter_code
_entity_poly.pdbx_strand_id
1 'polypeptide(L)'
;CKSGLELECEIIFWVTQASAANWIRESGLATDLNGFMQVNDCLQSVSHPNVFAAGDIAAMVNYHRPKAGVFAVRQGKPLFENLQQFLLEKPLKPFAPQEQYLGLIGTGNKRAIASRGSFMWESALLWYWKDWIDRQFMQKFSNLPKTRNTR
;
A
#
# COMPACT_ATOMS: atom_id res chain seq x y z
N CYS A 1 -1.19 17.22 -22.53
CA CYS A 1 0.12 16.82 -21.98
C CYS A 1 1.09 18.02 -22.02
N LYS A 2 2.13 18.05 -21.15
CA LYS A 2 3.18 19.09 -21.18
C LYS A 2 3.94 19.11 -22.52
N SER A 3 3.91 18.01 -23.27
CA SER A 3 4.48 17.86 -24.62
C SER A 3 3.62 18.47 -25.73
N GLY A 4 2.42 19.00 -25.43
CA GLY A 4 1.45 19.44 -26.42
C GLY A 4 0.73 18.31 -27.17
N LEU A 5 0.98 17.03 -26.80
CA LEU A 5 0.28 15.89 -27.40
C LEU A 5 -1.20 15.91 -27.02
N GLU A 6 -2.07 15.96 -28.00
CA GLU A 6 -3.52 15.82 -27.89
C GLU A 6 -3.93 14.48 -28.50
N LEU A 7 -4.79 13.74 -27.77
CA LEU A 7 -5.32 12.46 -28.20
C LEU A 7 -6.86 12.52 -28.08
N GLU A 8 -7.54 12.24 -29.17
CA GLU A 8 -8.99 12.01 -29.14
C GLU A 8 -9.25 10.63 -28.52
N CYS A 9 -10.16 10.57 -27.54
CA CYS A 9 -10.55 9.33 -26.88
C CYS A 9 -11.99 9.40 -26.43
N GLU A 10 -12.71 8.29 -26.53
CA GLU A 10 -14.10 8.18 -26.07
C GLU A 10 -14.19 7.99 -24.57
N ILE A 11 -13.21 7.34 -23.95
CA ILE A 11 -13.17 7.02 -22.51
C ILE A 11 -11.80 7.32 -21.95
N ILE A 12 -11.74 8.00 -20.79
CA ILE A 12 -10.51 8.28 -20.04
C ILE A 12 -10.59 7.60 -18.68
N PHE A 13 -9.59 6.75 -18.38
CA PHE A 13 -9.38 6.19 -17.04
C PHE A 13 -8.30 6.99 -16.31
N TRP A 14 -8.68 7.67 -15.22
CA TRP A 14 -7.73 8.37 -14.36
C TRP A 14 -7.16 7.40 -13.33
N VAL A 15 -5.89 7.04 -13.47
CA VAL A 15 -5.15 6.14 -12.57
C VAL A 15 -3.96 6.87 -11.93
N THR A 16 -4.15 8.14 -11.64
CA THR A 16 -3.13 9.01 -11.05
C THR A 16 -3.18 8.93 -9.54
N GLN A 17 -2.07 9.02 -8.91
CA GLN A 17 -1.77 9.11 -7.47
C GLN A 17 -2.93 8.92 -6.47
N ALA A 18 -2.63 8.35 -5.29
CA ALA A 18 -3.59 8.25 -4.19
C ALA A 18 -3.91 9.65 -3.63
N SER A 19 -5.18 9.88 -3.26
CA SER A 19 -5.62 11.03 -2.49
C SER A 19 -6.36 10.57 -1.23
N ALA A 20 -6.24 11.35 -0.16
CA ALA A 20 -6.98 11.07 1.06
C ALA A 20 -8.42 11.57 0.96
N ALA A 21 -9.36 10.85 1.54
CA ALA A 21 -10.74 11.31 1.64
C ALA A 21 -10.86 12.45 2.68
N ASN A 22 -11.64 13.47 2.38
CA ASN A 22 -11.77 14.66 3.22
C ASN A 22 -12.25 14.36 4.65
N TRP A 23 -13.12 13.36 4.82
CA TRP A 23 -13.67 12.99 6.12
C TRP A 23 -12.59 12.64 7.16
N ILE A 24 -11.40 12.21 6.74
CA ILE A 24 -10.29 11.87 7.65
C ILE A 24 -9.82 13.12 8.40
N ARG A 25 -9.66 14.23 7.68
CA ARG A 25 -9.32 15.52 8.30
C ARG A 25 -10.49 16.06 9.12
N GLU A 26 -11.70 15.92 8.61
CA GLU A 26 -12.93 16.40 9.27
C GLU A 26 -13.24 15.63 10.56
N SER A 27 -12.77 14.39 10.70
CA SER A 27 -12.92 13.59 11.92
C SER A 27 -12.00 14.03 13.08
N GLY A 28 -11.12 15.01 12.87
CA GLY A 28 -10.17 15.50 13.89
C GLY A 28 -8.91 14.66 14.02
N LEU A 29 -8.71 13.65 13.18
CA LEU A 29 -7.46 12.89 13.10
C LEU A 29 -6.32 13.77 12.57
N ALA A 30 -5.13 13.63 13.15
CA ALA A 30 -3.94 14.31 12.63
C ALA A 30 -3.62 13.81 11.22
N THR A 31 -3.48 14.74 10.27
CA THR A 31 -3.18 14.45 8.87
C THR A 31 -1.95 15.22 8.40
N ASP A 32 -1.28 14.71 7.36
CA ASP A 32 -0.28 15.48 6.63
C ASP A 32 -0.94 16.56 5.74
N LEU A 33 -0.13 17.31 5.00
CA LEU A 33 -0.61 18.37 4.10
C LEU A 33 -1.53 17.85 2.98
N ASN A 34 -1.41 16.58 2.63
CA ASN A 34 -2.22 15.92 1.60
C ASN A 34 -3.46 15.22 2.16
N GLY A 35 -3.71 15.32 3.48
CA GLY A 35 -4.87 14.74 4.15
C GLY A 35 -4.71 13.28 4.57
N PHE A 36 -3.54 12.65 4.37
CA PHE A 36 -3.27 11.30 4.84
C PHE A 36 -3.07 11.27 6.36
N MET A 37 -3.63 10.25 7.02
CA MET A 37 -3.56 10.13 8.46
C MET A 37 -2.12 9.91 8.95
N GLN A 38 -1.65 10.77 9.84
CA GLN A 38 -0.33 10.64 10.45
C GLN A 38 -0.31 9.49 11.46
N VAL A 39 0.64 8.58 11.28
CA VAL A 39 0.87 7.44 12.17
C VAL A 39 2.33 7.40 12.63
N ASN A 40 2.52 6.87 13.83
CA ASN A 40 3.85 6.58 14.37
C ASN A 40 4.43 5.29 13.76
N ASP A 41 5.60 4.87 14.23
CA ASP A 41 6.27 3.65 13.75
C ASP A 41 5.52 2.36 14.06
N CYS A 42 4.53 2.40 14.95
CA CYS A 42 3.66 1.27 15.26
C CYS A 42 2.36 1.26 14.43
N LEU A 43 2.25 2.11 13.40
CA LEU A 43 1.05 2.31 12.58
C LEU A 43 -0.16 2.82 13.39
N GLN A 44 0.07 3.39 14.57
CA GLN A 44 -0.92 4.00 15.44
C GLN A 44 -1.00 5.50 15.15
N SER A 45 -2.21 6.05 15.14
CA SER A 45 -2.43 7.49 14.98
C SER A 45 -1.66 8.30 16.02
N VAL A 46 -1.05 9.40 15.59
CA VAL A 46 -0.33 10.31 16.50
C VAL A 46 -1.26 11.15 17.36
N SER A 47 -2.54 11.25 17.02
CA SER A 47 -3.55 12.04 17.75
C SER A 47 -4.55 11.19 18.55
N HIS A 48 -4.77 9.93 18.17
CA HIS A 48 -5.79 9.06 18.77
C HIS A 48 -5.22 7.65 19.00
N PRO A 49 -4.92 7.27 20.23
CA PRO A 49 -4.19 6.03 20.53
C PRO A 49 -4.95 4.73 20.20
N ASN A 50 -6.25 4.79 20.04
CA ASN A 50 -7.11 3.65 19.67
C ASN A 50 -7.37 3.55 18.15
N VAL A 51 -6.75 4.41 17.35
CA VAL A 51 -6.89 4.43 15.88
C VAL A 51 -5.57 4.01 15.24
N PHE A 52 -5.65 3.11 14.28
CA PHE A 52 -4.51 2.61 13.50
C PHE A 52 -4.79 2.78 12.01
N ALA A 53 -3.73 2.94 11.21
CA ALA A 53 -3.84 2.96 9.76
C ALA A 53 -2.66 2.30 9.08
N ALA A 54 -2.93 1.70 7.92
CA ALA A 54 -1.93 1.11 7.04
C ALA A 54 -2.33 1.34 5.57
N GLY A 55 -1.39 1.10 4.66
CA GLY A 55 -1.59 1.32 3.24
C GLY A 55 -1.54 2.78 2.84
N ASP A 56 -2.19 3.11 1.74
CA ASP A 56 -2.07 4.44 1.12
C ASP A 56 -2.59 5.56 2.01
N ILE A 57 -3.54 5.27 2.92
CA ILE A 57 -4.08 6.27 3.84
C ILE A 57 -3.10 6.67 4.95
N ALA A 58 -2.14 5.82 5.30
CA ALA A 58 -1.19 6.05 6.38
C ALA A 58 -0.01 6.89 5.92
N ALA A 59 0.27 8.01 6.60
CA ALA A 59 1.48 8.79 6.48
C ALA A 59 2.35 8.58 7.71
N MET A 60 3.37 7.71 7.61
CA MET A 60 4.31 7.48 8.71
C MET A 60 5.17 8.72 8.94
N VAL A 61 5.18 9.24 10.15
CA VAL A 61 5.88 10.52 10.47
C VAL A 61 7.40 10.42 10.31
N ASN A 62 7.98 9.25 10.60
CA ASN A 62 9.44 9.02 10.52
C ASN A 62 9.89 8.41 9.18
N TYR A 63 8.99 7.98 8.32
CA TYR A 63 9.32 7.27 7.08
C TYR A 63 8.48 7.76 5.90
N HIS A 64 9.02 8.67 5.13
CA HIS A 64 8.38 9.13 3.90
C HIS A 64 8.55 8.08 2.81
N ARG A 65 7.46 7.41 2.42
CA ARG A 65 7.44 6.40 1.36
C ARG A 65 6.37 6.73 0.33
N PRO A 66 6.60 6.41 -0.95
CA PRO A 66 5.58 6.59 -1.98
C PRO A 66 4.38 5.68 -1.69
N LYS A 67 3.20 6.13 -2.11
CA LYS A 67 1.96 5.36 -2.01
C LYS A 67 2.01 4.23 -3.06
N ALA A 68 2.37 3.03 -2.63
CA ALA A 68 2.50 1.87 -3.50
C ALA A 68 2.07 0.59 -2.78
N GLY A 69 1.41 -0.31 -3.50
CA GLY A 69 0.84 -1.54 -2.96
C GLY A 69 1.81 -2.42 -2.18
N VAL A 70 3.10 -2.41 -2.54
CA VAL A 70 4.13 -3.17 -1.82
C VAL A 70 4.29 -2.71 -0.36
N PHE A 71 4.19 -1.41 -0.08
CA PHE A 71 4.24 -0.89 1.29
C PHE A 71 2.96 -1.25 2.05
N ALA A 72 1.79 -1.09 1.41
CA ALA A 72 0.50 -1.48 1.99
C ALA A 72 0.48 -2.96 2.41
N VAL A 73 0.88 -3.87 1.52
CA VAL A 73 0.92 -5.31 1.81
C VAL A 73 1.86 -5.64 2.97
N ARG A 74 3.04 -4.98 3.03
CA ARG A 74 4.03 -5.22 4.09
C ARG A 74 3.64 -4.65 5.44
N GLN A 75 2.78 -3.64 5.48
CA GLN A 75 2.22 -3.08 6.71
C GLN A 75 1.14 -3.98 7.33
N GLY A 76 0.53 -4.88 6.56
CA GLY A 76 -0.57 -5.71 7.05
C GLY A 76 -0.23 -6.57 8.27
N LYS A 77 0.92 -7.26 8.25
CA LYS A 77 1.36 -8.09 9.38
C LYS A 77 1.71 -7.24 10.63
N PRO A 78 2.56 -6.19 10.54
CA PRO A 78 2.82 -5.29 11.66
C PRO A 78 1.55 -4.66 12.24
N LEU A 79 0.60 -4.24 11.40
CA LEU A 79 -0.68 -3.71 11.85
C LEU A 79 -1.46 -4.74 12.67
N PHE A 80 -1.60 -5.96 12.16
CA PHE A 80 -2.29 -7.05 12.85
C PHE A 80 -1.65 -7.36 14.21
N GLU A 81 -0.32 -7.48 14.26
CA GLU A 81 0.42 -7.74 15.50
C GLU A 81 0.23 -6.60 16.51
N ASN A 82 0.28 -5.34 16.06
CA ASN A 82 0.11 -4.19 16.93
C ASN A 82 -1.33 -4.02 17.43
N LEU A 83 -2.34 -4.34 16.62
CA LEU A 83 -3.73 -4.40 17.07
C LEU A 83 -3.92 -5.47 18.17
N GLN A 84 -3.31 -6.66 18.02
CA GLN A 84 -3.32 -7.68 19.07
C GLN A 84 -2.61 -7.22 20.35
N GLN A 85 -1.41 -6.61 20.21
CA GLN A 85 -0.69 -6.07 21.38
C GLN A 85 -1.51 -5.01 22.09
N PHE A 86 -2.14 -4.10 21.34
CA PHE A 86 -2.99 -3.05 21.89
C PHE A 86 -4.17 -3.61 22.69
N LEU A 87 -4.89 -4.60 22.13
CA LEU A 87 -6.02 -5.25 22.81
C LEU A 87 -5.60 -6.06 24.06
N LEU A 88 -4.36 -6.53 24.09
CA LEU A 88 -3.79 -7.26 25.23
C LEU A 88 -3.03 -6.35 26.21
N GLU A 89 -3.12 -5.04 26.05
CA GLU A 89 -2.43 -4.02 26.85
C GLU A 89 -0.90 -4.23 26.91
N LYS A 90 -0.31 -4.75 25.82
CA LYS A 90 1.12 -5.03 25.68
C LYS A 90 1.81 -3.93 24.86
N PRO A 91 3.14 -3.75 25.04
CA PRO A 91 3.90 -2.78 24.26
C PRO A 91 3.78 -3.03 22.75
N LEU A 92 3.55 -1.96 21.99
CA LEU A 92 3.53 -2.00 20.53
C LEU A 92 4.94 -2.19 19.97
N LYS A 93 5.04 -2.80 18.80
CA LYS A 93 6.30 -3.07 18.10
C LYS A 93 6.50 -2.09 16.94
N PRO A 94 7.62 -1.38 16.87
CA PRO A 94 7.90 -0.49 15.76
C PRO A 94 8.14 -1.29 14.46
N PHE A 95 7.71 -0.72 13.35
CA PHE A 95 7.92 -1.22 12.00
C PHE A 95 8.68 -0.18 11.17
N ALA A 96 9.82 -0.57 10.64
CA ALA A 96 10.59 0.23 9.70
C ALA A 96 10.35 -0.26 8.26
N PRO A 97 9.71 0.54 7.40
CA PRO A 97 9.48 0.14 6.00
C PRO A 97 10.80 0.16 5.23
N GLN A 98 10.94 -0.77 4.28
CA GLN A 98 12.09 -0.81 3.39
C GLN A 98 12.26 0.50 2.62
N GLU A 99 13.50 0.84 2.24
CA GLU A 99 13.80 2.02 1.44
C GLU A 99 13.49 1.81 -0.05
N GLN A 100 13.79 0.63 -0.56
CA GLN A 100 13.63 0.30 -1.97
C GLN A 100 12.76 -0.94 -2.15
N TYR A 101 12.10 -1.01 -3.27
CA TYR A 101 11.34 -2.18 -3.69
C TYR A 101 11.58 -2.48 -5.16
N LEU A 102 11.35 -3.72 -5.54
CA LEU A 102 11.31 -4.12 -6.93
C LEU A 102 9.90 -3.88 -7.48
N GLY A 103 9.78 -2.97 -8.42
CA GLY A 103 8.56 -2.78 -9.19
C GLY A 103 8.55 -3.73 -10.39
N LEU A 104 7.48 -4.53 -10.53
CA LEU A 104 7.24 -5.35 -11.72
C LEU A 104 6.00 -4.80 -12.42
N ILE A 105 6.18 -4.16 -13.56
CA ILE A 105 5.13 -3.47 -14.31
C ILE A 105 4.87 -4.21 -15.62
N GLY A 106 3.64 -4.72 -15.79
CA GLY A 106 3.21 -5.31 -17.06
C GLY A 106 3.06 -4.24 -18.13
N THR A 107 3.67 -4.45 -19.30
CA THR A 107 3.62 -3.51 -20.44
C THR A 107 2.68 -3.96 -21.55
N GLY A 108 1.95 -5.06 -21.36
CA GLY A 108 1.15 -5.72 -22.39
C GLY A 108 1.93 -6.81 -23.12
N ASN A 109 1.25 -7.53 -24.03
CA ASN A 109 1.85 -8.57 -24.89
C ASN A 109 2.76 -9.59 -24.15
N LYS A 110 2.40 -9.96 -22.91
CA LYS A 110 3.17 -10.85 -22.03
C LYS A 110 4.63 -10.38 -21.82
N ARG A 111 4.81 -9.08 -21.64
CA ARG A 111 6.09 -8.46 -21.28
C ARG A 111 5.95 -7.67 -19.98
N ALA A 112 7.04 -7.53 -19.26
CA ALA A 112 7.07 -6.72 -18.04
C ALA A 112 8.43 -6.03 -17.88
N ILE A 113 8.41 -4.89 -17.18
CA ILE A 113 9.59 -4.16 -16.77
C ILE A 113 9.82 -4.42 -15.28
N ALA A 114 11.04 -4.81 -14.92
CA ALA A 114 11.54 -4.78 -13.56
C ALA A 114 12.26 -3.46 -13.33
N SER A 115 11.91 -2.73 -12.26
CA SER A 115 12.55 -1.48 -11.88
C SER A 115 12.93 -1.48 -10.41
N ARG A 116 14.18 -1.13 -10.10
CA ARG A 116 14.68 -0.96 -8.74
C ARG A 116 15.76 0.11 -8.69
N GLY A 117 15.50 1.23 -8.05
CA GLY A 117 16.42 2.37 -8.08
C GLY A 117 16.67 2.86 -9.51
N SER A 118 17.93 2.90 -9.92
CA SER A 118 18.34 3.26 -11.30
C SER A 118 18.35 2.09 -12.28
N PHE A 119 18.17 0.85 -11.80
CA PHE A 119 18.14 -0.34 -12.64
C PHE A 119 16.74 -0.54 -13.24
N MET A 120 16.72 -0.78 -14.57
CA MET A 120 15.50 -1.10 -15.30
C MET A 120 15.80 -2.14 -16.38
N TRP A 121 14.99 -3.19 -16.45
CA TRP A 121 15.10 -4.25 -17.43
C TRP A 121 13.72 -4.72 -17.88
N GLU A 122 13.54 -4.89 -19.19
CA GLU A 122 12.31 -5.40 -19.81
C GLU A 122 12.53 -6.80 -20.39
N SER A 123 11.60 -7.71 -20.09
CA SER A 123 11.64 -9.08 -20.63
C SER A 123 10.29 -9.76 -20.57
N ALA A 124 10.06 -10.75 -21.46
CA ALA A 124 8.95 -11.67 -21.37
C ALA A 124 9.07 -12.58 -20.12
N LEU A 125 10.29 -12.97 -19.72
CA LEU A 125 10.51 -13.79 -18.53
C LEU A 125 10.03 -13.08 -17.25
N LEU A 126 10.19 -11.76 -17.18
CA LEU A 126 9.70 -10.95 -16.08
C LEU A 126 8.17 -10.97 -15.98
N TRP A 127 7.48 -11.07 -17.11
CA TRP A 127 6.02 -11.20 -17.10
C TRP A 127 5.58 -12.52 -16.48
N TYR A 128 6.21 -13.65 -16.84
CA TYR A 128 5.90 -14.94 -16.22
C TYR A 128 6.21 -14.96 -14.73
N TRP A 129 7.31 -14.33 -14.32
CA TRP A 129 7.67 -14.19 -12.91
C TRP A 129 6.66 -13.32 -12.15
N LYS A 130 6.25 -12.19 -12.72
CA LYS A 130 5.20 -11.33 -12.17
C LYS A 130 3.87 -12.09 -12.05
N ASP A 131 3.42 -12.76 -13.10
CA ASP A 131 2.17 -13.55 -13.09
C ASP A 131 2.20 -14.62 -12.00
N TRP A 132 3.32 -15.31 -11.82
CA TRP A 132 3.50 -16.26 -10.75
C TRP A 132 3.39 -15.63 -9.36
N ILE A 133 4.05 -14.49 -9.12
CA ILE A 133 3.96 -13.75 -7.84
C ILE A 133 2.52 -13.33 -7.56
N ASP A 134 1.84 -12.75 -8.55
CA ASP A 134 0.47 -12.26 -8.42
C ASP A 134 -0.49 -13.42 -8.09
N ARG A 135 -0.35 -14.57 -8.77
CA ARG A 135 -1.14 -15.78 -8.48
C ARG A 135 -0.89 -16.32 -7.07
N GLN A 136 0.37 -16.40 -6.64
CA GLN A 136 0.72 -16.79 -5.27
C GLN A 136 0.12 -15.86 -4.22
N PHE A 137 0.10 -14.56 -4.50
CA PHE A 137 -0.54 -13.58 -3.64
C PHE A 137 -2.05 -13.80 -3.57
N MET A 138 -2.72 -13.95 -4.72
CA MET A 138 -4.17 -14.16 -4.78
C MET A 138 -4.63 -15.47 -4.15
N GLN A 139 -3.84 -16.54 -4.25
CA GLN A 139 -4.17 -17.84 -3.63
C GLN A 139 -4.34 -17.75 -2.11
N LYS A 140 -3.65 -16.82 -1.44
CA LYS A 140 -3.79 -16.59 0.01
C LYS A 140 -5.20 -16.14 0.40
N PHE A 141 -5.93 -15.51 -0.52
CA PHE A 141 -7.29 -15.01 -0.29
C PHE A 141 -8.37 -15.93 -0.85
N SER A 142 -8.01 -16.90 -1.70
CA SER A 142 -8.95 -17.85 -2.28
C SER A 142 -9.34 -18.99 -1.32
N ASN A 143 -8.47 -19.32 -0.36
CA ASN A 143 -8.65 -20.42 0.59
C ASN A 143 -8.80 -19.90 2.03
N LEU A 144 -9.73 -18.96 2.23
CA LEU A 144 -10.02 -18.47 3.57
C LEU A 144 -10.70 -19.56 4.42
N PRO A 145 -10.34 -19.69 5.71
CA PRO A 145 -11.02 -20.62 6.60
C PRO A 145 -12.50 -20.25 6.70
N LYS A 146 -13.37 -21.24 6.55
CA LYS A 146 -14.82 -21.03 6.75
C LYS A 146 -15.04 -20.54 8.18
N THR A 147 -15.65 -19.37 8.34
CA THR A 147 -16.09 -18.88 9.66
C THR A 147 -17.02 -19.92 10.26
N ARG A 148 -16.67 -20.44 11.44
CA ARG A 148 -17.64 -21.20 12.25
C ARG A 148 -18.74 -20.23 12.63
N ASN A 149 -19.95 -20.43 12.10
CA ASN A 149 -21.15 -19.79 12.65
C ASN A 149 -21.31 -20.32 14.08
N THR A 150 -20.79 -19.63 15.05
CA THR A 150 -21.25 -19.74 16.45
C THR A 150 -22.60 -19.04 16.52
N ARG A 151 -23.67 -19.83 16.47
CA ARG A 151 -25.00 -19.43 16.90
C ARG A 151 -24.99 -19.24 18.43
#